data_2279cad35a9775a1fd5c299b4842e80d
#
_entry.id   2279cad35a9775a1fd5c299b4842e80d
#
_cell.length_a   1.000
_cell.length_b   1.000
_cell.length_c   1.000
_cell.angle_alpha   90.00
_cell.angle_beta   90.00
_cell.angle_gamma   90.00
#
_symmetry.space_group_name_H-M   'P 1'
#
loop_
_entity.id
_entity.type
_entity.pdbx_description
1 polymer ?
#
loop_
_entity_poly.entity_id
_entity_poly.type
_entity_poly.pdbx_seq_one_letter_code
_entity_poly.pdbx_strand_id
1 'polypeptide(L)' 'MSAKWILRKGTKKSGFRYEDSRGKAVSSREVLNRIDALRIPPAWKEVHIASTPRAAIQVWGLDARGRKQYRYHIRAVEKG' A
#
# COMPACT_ATOMS: atom_id res chain seq x y z
N MET A 1 -17.97 6.78 6.54
CA MET A 1 -16.59 7.17 6.80
C MET A 1 -15.69 6.73 5.68
N SER A 2 -14.81 7.61 5.26
CA SER A 2 -13.87 7.29 4.22
C SER A 2 -12.84 6.28 4.71
N ALA A 3 -12.37 5.44 3.80
CA ALA A 3 -11.31 4.51 4.10
C ALA A 3 -10.03 5.30 4.43
N LYS A 4 -9.29 4.80 5.41
CA LYS A 4 -8.01 5.39 5.76
C LYS A 4 -6.93 4.66 4.98
N TRP A 5 -6.08 5.41 4.34
CA TRP A 5 -5.00 4.86 3.53
C TRP A 5 -3.66 5.20 4.14
N ILE A 6 -2.76 4.24 4.08
CA ILE A 6 -1.34 4.45 4.43
C ILE A 6 -0.64 4.83 3.14
N LEU A 7 0.15 5.89 3.19
CA LEU A 7 0.88 6.39 2.02
C LEU A 7 2.34 5.98 2.07
N ARG A 8 2.86 5.55 0.93
CA ARG A 8 4.28 5.24 0.80
C ARG A 8 5.03 6.51 0.40
N LYS A 9 6.04 6.88 1.20
CA LYS A 9 6.88 8.05 0.95
C LYS A 9 8.31 7.60 0.67
N GLY A 10 9.06 8.46 0.02
CA GLY A 10 10.45 8.17 -0.31
C GLY A 10 10.59 7.50 -1.66
N THR A 11 11.78 6.96 -1.91
CA THR A 11 12.10 6.30 -3.17
C THR A 11 12.85 5.01 -2.89
N LYS A 12 12.99 4.19 -3.92
CA LYS A 12 13.79 2.97 -3.83
C LYS A 12 15.23 3.31 -3.41
N LYS A 13 15.75 4.41 -3.93
CA LYS A 13 17.13 4.82 -3.67
C LYS A 13 17.35 5.32 -2.26
N SER A 14 16.42 6.14 -1.75
CA SER A 14 16.52 6.72 -0.40
C SER A 14 15.88 5.84 0.66
N GLY A 15 15.15 4.81 0.25
CA GLY A 15 14.37 3.97 1.13
C GLY A 15 12.93 4.45 1.24
N PHE A 16 12.02 3.51 1.41
CA PHE A 16 10.60 3.83 1.56
C PHE A 16 10.25 3.97 3.04
N ARG A 17 9.32 4.86 3.31
CA ARG A 17 8.70 4.99 4.62
C ARG A 17 7.20 5.11 4.41
N TYR A 18 6.45 4.85 5.47
CA TYR A 18 5.00 4.81 5.39
C TYR A 18 4.39 5.74 6.41
N GLU A 19 3.36 6.47 6.00
CA GLU A 19 2.66 7.42 6.87
C GLU A 19 1.17 7.13 6.82
N ASP A 20 0.50 7.28 7.97
CA ASP A 20 -0.93 7.10 8.02
C ASP A 20 -1.65 8.35 7.50
N SER A 21 -3.00 8.32 7.54
CA SER A 21 -3.80 9.43 7.02
C SER A 21 -3.59 10.75 7.79
N ARG A 22 -2.96 10.68 8.95
CA ARG A 22 -2.65 11.87 9.75
C ARG A 22 -1.23 12.36 9.54
N GLY A 23 -0.49 11.71 8.66
CA GLY A 23 0.90 12.03 8.41
C GLY A 23 1.87 11.46 9.43
N LYS A 24 1.39 10.60 10.31
CA LYS A 24 2.21 9.99 11.34
C LYS A 24 2.91 8.75 10.79
N ALA A 25 4.19 8.60 11.12
CA ALA A 25 4.97 7.46 10.64
C ALA A 25 4.40 6.14 11.16
N VAL A 26 4.25 5.19 10.25
CA VAL A 26 3.82 3.84 10.60
C VAL A 26 5.02 3.07 11.12
N SER A 27 4.94 2.59 12.35
CA SER A 27 6.03 1.86 13.00
C SER A 27 5.63 0.46 13.45
N SER A 28 4.37 0.10 13.31
CA SER A 28 3.89 -1.22 13.68
C SER A 28 4.56 -2.30 12.83
N ARG A 29 5.25 -3.23 13.48
CA ARG A 29 5.93 -4.31 12.78
C ARG A 29 4.94 -5.16 11.98
N GLU A 30 3.78 -5.42 12.55
CA GLU A 30 2.74 -6.21 11.91
C GLU A 30 2.27 -5.56 10.61
N VAL A 31 2.03 -4.25 10.64
CA VAL A 31 1.62 -3.51 9.46
C VAL A 31 2.72 -3.48 8.42
N LEU A 32 3.96 -3.22 8.84
CA LEU A 32 5.09 -3.18 7.92
C LEU A 32 5.36 -4.53 7.28
N ASN A 33 5.19 -5.62 8.04
CA ASN A 33 5.34 -6.96 7.48
C ASN A 33 4.27 -7.25 6.43
N ARG A 34 3.04 -6.80 6.67
CA ARG A 34 1.96 -6.97 5.70
C ARG A 34 2.25 -6.19 4.42
N ILE A 35 2.74 -4.97 4.57
CA ILE A 35 3.10 -4.13 3.42
C ILE A 35 4.21 -4.80 2.61
N ASP A 36 5.21 -5.33 3.29
CA ASP A 36 6.32 -6.01 2.63
C ASP A 36 5.84 -7.23 1.85
N ALA A 37 4.89 -7.97 2.42
CA ALA A 37 4.33 -9.15 1.78
C ALA A 37 3.54 -8.83 0.52
N LEU A 38 3.04 -7.60 0.40
CA LEU A 38 2.32 -7.17 -0.80
C LEU A 38 3.23 -7.01 -2.01
N ARG A 39 4.53 -6.91 -1.79
CA ARG A 39 5.53 -6.78 -2.85
C ARG A 39 5.19 -5.69 -3.86
N ILE A 40 4.93 -4.50 -3.33
CA ILE A 40 4.56 -3.35 -4.15
C ILE A 40 5.75 -2.94 -5.02
N PRO A 41 5.58 -2.84 -6.36
CA PRO A 41 6.70 -2.46 -7.22
C PRO A 41 7.30 -1.11 -6.84
N PRO A 42 8.63 -1.00 -6.76
CA PRO A 42 9.26 0.27 -6.40
C PRO A 42 8.97 1.41 -7.38
N ALA A 43 8.67 1.08 -8.64
CA ALA A 43 8.39 2.07 -9.66
C ALA A 43 7.01 2.71 -9.54
N TRP A 44 6.13 2.13 -8.75
CA TRP A 44 4.79 2.69 -8.56
C TRP A 44 4.88 4.04 -7.82
N LYS A 45 4.00 4.95 -8.23
CA LYS A 45 3.89 6.27 -7.60
C LYS A 45 2.54 6.39 -6.92
N GLU A 46 2.45 7.32 -5.97
CA GLU A 46 1.21 7.60 -5.24
C GLU A 46 0.58 6.34 -4.67
N VAL A 47 1.40 5.53 -4.01
CA VAL A 47 0.96 4.25 -3.46
C VAL A 47 0.10 4.47 -2.23
N HIS A 48 -1.08 3.87 -2.25
CA HIS A 48 -2.05 3.91 -1.15
C HIS A 48 -2.27 2.49 -0.67
N ILE A 49 -2.05 2.25 0.62
CA ILE A 49 -2.15 0.92 1.22
C ILE A 49 -3.30 0.94 2.21
N ALA A 50 -4.17 -0.07 2.12
CA ALA A 50 -5.31 -0.16 3.04
C ALA A 50 -4.83 -0.28 4.48
N SER A 51 -5.44 0.47 5.38
CA SER A 51 -5.09 0.42 6.79
C SER A 51 -5.60 -0.85 7.47
N THR A 52 -6.54 -1.54 6.84
CA THR A 52 -7.08 -2.79 7.38
C THR A 52 -6.73 -3.97 6.48
N PRO A 53 -6.30 -5.11 7.06
CA PRO A 53 -5.99 -6.29 6.27
C PRO A 53 -7.21 -6.96 5.65
N ARG A 54 -8.41 -6.53 6.04
CA ARG A 54 -9.65 -7.09 5.51
C ARG A 54 -10.17 -6.38 4.26
N ALA A 55 -9.57 -5.27 3.90
CA ALA A 55 -10.02 -4.52 2.72
C ALA A 55 -9.84 -5.35 1.46
N ALA A 56 -10.83 -5.31 0.57
CA ALA A 56 -10.75 -6.04 -0.69
C ALA A 56 -9.59 -5.54 -1.55
N ILE A 57 -9.42 -4.22 -1.62
CA ILE A 57 -8.27 -3.62 -2.29
C ILE A 57 -7.24 -3.32 -1.22
N GLN A 58 -6.12 -4.02 -1.26
CA GLN A 58 -5.06 -3.87 -0.27
C GLN A 58 -4.12 -2.72 -0.59
N VAL A 59 -3.89 -2.49 -1.86
CA VAL A 59 -3.00 -1.40 -2.28
C VAL A 59 -3.37 -0.97 -3.69
N TRP A 60 -3.19 0.32 -3.95
CA TRP A 60 -3.29 0.83 -5.31
C TRP A 60 -2.26 1.94 -5.50
N GLY A 61 -1.88 2.15 -6.73
CA GLY A 61 -0.92 3.19 -7.07
C GLY A 61 -0.84 3.36 -8.57
N LEU A 62 0.06 4.23 -9.01
CA LEU A 62 0.28 4.49 -10.41
C LEU A 62 1.59 3.82 -10.83
N ASP A 63 1.55 3.08 -11.93
CA ASP A 63 2.77 2.45 -12.45
C ASP A 63 3.67 3.51 -13.14
N ALA A 64 4.79 3.05 -13.70
CA ALA A 64 5.74 3.96 -14.33
C ALA A 64 5.14 4.74 -15.51
N ARG A 65 4.06 4.23 -16.09
CA ARG A 65 3.36 4.89 -17.18
C ARG A 65 2.19 5.74 -16.73
N GLY A 66 1.99 5.86 -15.41
CA GLY A 66 0.88 6.63 -14.86
C GLY A 66 -0.45 5.92 -14.87
N ARG A 67 -0.46 4.62 -15.11
CA ARG A 67 -1.69 3.85 -15.12
C ARG A 67 -2.01 3.35 -13.72
N LYS A 68 -3.29 3.40 -13.34
CA LYS A 68 -3.74 2.97 -12.03
C LYS A 68 -3.71 1.45 -11.92
N GLN A 69 -3.03 0.94 -10.89
CA GLN A 69 -2.88 -0.48 -10.63
C GLN A 69 -3.41 -0.80 -9.24
N TYR A 70 -3.94 -2.02 -9.08
CA TYR A 70 -4.53 -2.48 -7.83
C TYR A 70 -3.96 -3.82 -7.42
N ARG A 71 -3.89 -4.06 -6.10
CA ARG A 71 -3.64 -5.39 -5.54
C ARG A 71 -4.78 -5.72 -4.60
N TYR A 72 -5.38 -6.86 -4.80
CA TYR A 72 -6.54 -7.27 -4.01
C TYR A 72 -6.13 -8.19 -2.89
N HIS A 73 -7.00 -8.27 -1.89
CA HIS A 73 -6.84 -9.26 -0.84
C HIS A 73 -6.85 -10.64 -1.46
N ILE A 74 -5.99 -11.53 -0.94
CA ILE A 74 -5.84 -12.85 -1.53
C ILE A 74 -7.16 -13.63 -1.58
N ARG A 75 -8.00 -13.48 -0.57
CA ARG A 75 -9.31 -14.14 -0.56
C ARG A 75 -10.24 -13.62 -1.63
N ALA A 76 -10.14 -12.35 -1.97
CA ALA A 76 -10.95 -11.78 -3.04
C ALA A 76 -10.55 -12.37 -4.39
N VAL A 77 -9.26 -12.61 -4.57
CA VAL A 77 -8.74 -13.22 -5.79
C VAL A 77 -9.13 -14.68 -5.90
N GLU A 78 -9.00 -15.43 -4.80
CA GLU A 78 -9.32 -16.84 -4.80
C GLU A 78 -10.79 -17.13 -5.04
N LYS A 79 -11.63 -16.21 -4.68
CA LYS A 79 -13.05 -16.38 -4.83
C LYS A 79 -13.52 -16.18 -6.26
N GLY A 80 -12.72 -15.58 -7.07
CA GLY A 80 -13.03 -15.31 -8.48
C GLY A 80 -13.17 -16.54 -9.35
#